data_ffd315a4fcb8e189e3ac04f9689b3714
#
_entry.id   ffd315a4fcb8e189e3ac04f9689b3714
#
_cell.length_a   1.000
_cell.length_b   1.000
_cell.length_c   1.000
_cell.angle_alpha   90.00
_cell.angle_beta   90.00
_cell.angle_gamma   90.00
#
_symmetry.space_group_name_H-M   'P 1'
#
loop_
_entity.id
_entity.type
_entity.pdbx_description
1 polymer ?
#
loop_
_entity_poly.entity_id
_entity_poly.type
_entity_poly.pdbx_seq_one_letter_code
_entity_poly.pdbx_strand_id
1 'polypeptide(L)'
;MGKKARREGGGARVGAAAQTSRSAAPSGPEQRVSKKKKKKSGGGGDHDRPGPTRGSGSTARELKRASTARPPPAYRLRGAAHDDASASAVLSPGDAEYDACVARAYPGFHVDPPRALPDATHAAVTAALKRMTDTGYFHRDVLAAGKSVSPTFVQRVLVGDRGMTYHYQKLRIFAHPWDDDVAPPGHPFRILRALNETLIDRAEAYLRANPDPRVGGADFLGPHRYNVTLVNLMEPAERCVDVPLKPEGRYGMGDASVSWHSDSSLQNLSTVAVYHQCEGGIESRDDSWHVALRALDGVSPALRVPLPSHATYYMARDFNANHHHAVLAGNTRRFSSTHRVAVVERDTFEYIKRRCEGALALLPRLKAAAEGARGTETAANGASSNRPASLAETLQALGETHREVEFQWIRMFWLQGTRHARLHAEYWTPRVEELTQAWDAMELGYRWALGALRRAAETGDVELRAYDMAAYLLGEVAELREEHAKRSESGAYALVPEDCRPVRKPAFADASPLPENLKPVLATLEAWRNRAARARERRGARA
;
A
#
# COMPACT_ATOMS: atom_id res chain seq x y z
N MET A 1 43.64 47.46 -28.05
CA MET A 1 44.12 46.56 -29.07
C MET A 1 43.08 45.43 -29.15
N GLY A 2 42.11 45.38 -30.01
CA GLY A 2 42.05 45.33 -31.49
C GLY A 2 42.08 43.84 -31.89
N LYS A 3 41.15 43.29 -32.56
CA LYS A 3 40.26 43.45 -33.73
C LYS A 3 39.26 42.31 -33.73
N LYS A 4 37.95 42.40 -33.94
CA LYS A 4 37.12 42.53 -35.15
C LYS A 4 37.42 41.55 -36.30
N ALA A 5 36.41 40.71 -36.61
CA ALA A 5 35.83 40.36 -37.93
C ALA A 5 34.72 39.32 -37.72
N ARG A 6 33.46 39.49 -38.00
CA ARG A 6 32.58 39.76 -39.17
C ARG A 6 32.74 38.77 -40.33
N ARG A 7 31.67 38.01 -40.63
CA ARG A 7 30.76 38.00 -41.82
C ARG A 7 30.02 36.66 -41.93
N GLU A 8 28.71 36.59 -41.98
CA GLU A 8 27.79 36.59 -43.13
C GLU A 8 27.86 35.28 -43.92
N GLY A 9 26.83 34.56 -44.30
CA GLY A 9 25.44 34.85 -44.54
C GLY A 9 24.85 33.71 -45.40
N GLY A 10 23.55 33.72 -45.65
CA GLY A 10 22.82 32.98 -46.68
C GLY A 10 22.16 31.68 -46.14
N GLY A 11 20.88 31.43 -46.13
CA GLY A 11 19.78 31.97 -46.93
C GLY A 11 19.36 31.04 -48.03
N ALA A 12 18.31 30.20 -47.82
CA ALA A 12 17.40 29.76 -48.87
C ALA A 12 16.13 29.10 -48.33
N ARG A 13 15.00 29.69 -48.66
CA ARG A 13 13.63 29.14 -48.62
C ARG A 13 13.40 28.29 -49.88
N VAL A 14 12.57 27.28 -49.82
CA VAL A 14 11.53 26.78 -50.78
C VAL A 14 10.79 25.69 -50.02
N GLY A 15 9.50 25.60 -49.82
CA GLY A 15 8.34 26.08 -50.53
C GLY A 15 7.50 24.90 -51.04
N ALA A 16 6.25 24.76 -50.55
CA ALA A 16 5.05 24.17 -51.14
C ALA A 16 5.06 22.62 -51.31
N ALA A 17 3.98 21.86 -51.25
CA ALA A 17 2.53 22.12 -51.26
C ALA A 17 1.80 20.82 -50.89
N ALA A 18 0.57 20.97 -50.49
CA ALA A 18 -0.48 20.02 -50.19
C ALA A 18 -0.73 18.97 -51.28
N GLN A 19 -1.23 17.77 -50.85
CA GLN A 19 -2.38 17.17 -51.55
C GLN A 19 -3.12 16.18 -50.65
N THR A 20 -4.39 16.37 -50.59
CA THR A 20 -5.51 15.59 -50.05
C THR A 20 -5.75 14.31 -50.83
N SER A 21 -6.09 13.20 -50.18
CA SER A 21 -7.05 12.24 -50.78
C SER A 21 -7.82 11.51 -49.69
N ARG A 22 -9.14 11.65 -49.74
CA ARG A 22 -10.19 10.85 -49.10
C ARG A 22 -10.33 9.51 -49.84
N SER A 23 -10.61 8.42 -49.10
CA SER A 23 -11.48 7.33 -49.55
C SER A 23 -11.94 6.53 -48.32
N ALA A 24 -13.14 6.58 -48.00
CA ALA A 24 -14.33 5.78 -48.08
C ALA A 24 -14.17 4.36 -47.50
N ALA A 25 -15.04 4.09 -46.51
CA ALA A 25 -15.34 2.79 -45.92
C ALA A 25 -16.07 1.86 -46.91
N PRO A 26 -16.18 0.57 -46.58
CA PRO A 26 -17.52 0.01 -46.48
C PRO A 26 -17.79 -0.84 -45.23
N SER A 27 -19.06 -0.79 -44.91
CA SER A 27 -19.82 -1.41 -43.84
C SER A 27 -20.14 -2.91 -44.05
N GLY A 28 -20.26 -3.67 -42.94
CA GLY A 28 -21.21 -4.71 -42.63
C GLY A 28 -20.69 -6.14 -42.52
N PRO A 29 -21.42 -7.09 -41.91
CA PRO A 29 -22.48 -6.97 -40.91
C PRO A 29 -22.30 -7.85 -39.65
N GLU A 30 -23.10 -7.59 -38.65
CA GLU A 30 -23.28 -8.33 -37.39
C GLU A 30 -23.50 -9.84 -37.54
N GLN A 31 -22.92 -10.64 -36.68
CA GLN A 31 -23.48 -11.94 -36.32
C GLN A 31 -23.57 -12.10 -34.80
N ARG A 32 -24.79 -12.02 -34.30
CA ARG A 32 -25.25 -12.48 -32.99
C ARG A 32 -25.09 -13.99 -32.88
N VAL A 33 -24.41 -14.48 -31.88
CA VAL A 33 -24.51 -15.87 -31.45
C VAL A 33 -24.98 -15.90 -29.99
N SER A 34 -26.24 -16.26 -29.83
CA SER A 34 -26.88 -16.59 -28.56
C SER A 34 -26.41 -17.95 -28.06
N LYS A 35 -25.97 -18.05 -26.82
CA LYS A 35 -25.77 -19.35 -26.12
C LYS A 35 -26.85 -19.55 -25.05
N LYS A 36 -27.69 -20.55 -25.31
CA LYS A 36 -28.77 -21.10 -24.47
C LYS A 36 -28.23 -21.63 -23.12
N LYS A 37 -28.92 -21.26 -22.04
CA LYS A 37 -28.88 -21.95 -20.73
C LYS A 37 -29.58 -23.32 -20.86
N LYS A 38 -28.93 -24.39 -20.40
CA LYS A 38 -29.56 -25.67 -20.11
C LYS A 38 -29.78 -25.80 -18.60
N LYS A 39 -31.02 -25.79 -18.16
CA LYS A 39 -31.49 -26.30 -16.87
C LYS A 39 -31.50 -27.83 -16.94
N LYS A 40 -31.02 -28.51 -15.90
CA LYS A 40 -31.35 -29.89 -15.59
C LYS A 40 -31.83 -29.98 -14.15
N SER A 41 -33.07 -30.45 -14.05
CA SER A 41 -33.79 -30.80 -12.83
C SER A 41 -33.79 -32.31 -12.64
N GLY A 42 -33.94 -32.75 -11.38
CA GLY A 42 -34.38 -34.08 -10.97
C GLY A 42 -33.23 -34.93 -10.39
N GLY A 43 -33.34 -35.59 -9.29
CA GLY A 43 -34.38 -36.13 -8.50
C GLY A 43 -33.74 -37.09 -7.49
N GLY A 44 -34.38 -37.34 -6.38
CA GLY A 44 -33.98 -37.92 -5.12
C GLY A 44 -33.46 -39.38 -5.13
N GLY A 45 -33.00 -39.76 -3.96
CA GLY A 45 -32.65 -41.15 -3.60
C GLY A 45 -31.85 -41.23 -2.31
N ASP A 46 -32.54 -41.44 -1.20
CA ASP A 46 -32.02 -41.91 0.08
C ASP A 46 -31.21 -43.22 -0.09
N HIS A 47 -30.07 -43.31 0.58
CA HIS A 47 -29.59 -44.55 1.19
C HIS A 47 -28.49 -44.28 2.24
N ASP A 48 -28.84 -44.50 3.48
CA ASP A 48 -27.96 -44.65 4.64
C ASP A 48 -26.86 -45.73 4.41
N ARG A 49 -25.59 -45.33 4.68
CA ARG A 49 -24.53 -46.25 5.15
C ARG A 49 -23.45 -45.47 5.89
N PRO A 50 -23.01 -45.93 7.07
CA PRO A 50 -21.96 -45.26 7.85
C PRO A 50 -20.59 -45.53 7.23
N GLY A 51 -19.85 -44.44 6.93
CA GLY A 51 -18.47 -44.46 6.47
C GLY A 51 -17.49 -44.08 7.60
N PRO A 52 -16.21 -44.45 7.46
CA PRO A 52 -15.24 -44.47 8.56
C PRO A 52 -14.77 -43.06 8.93
N THR A 53 -14.45 -42.91 10.22
CA THR A 53 -13.88 -41.76 10.88
C THR A 53 -12.65 -41.21 10.14
N ARG A 54 -12.76 -40.02 9.57
CA ARG A 54 -11.63 -39.25 9.00
C ARG A 54 -10.89 -38.51 10.12
N GLY A 55 -9.60 -38.82 10.23
CA GLY A 55 -8.65 -38.04 11.02
C GLY A 55 -8.61 -36.60 10.60
N SER A 56 -8.57 -35.67 11.58
CA SER A 56 -8.53 -34.25 11.43
C SER A 56 -7.20 -33.79 10.79
N GLY A 57 -7.20 -33.67 9.47
CA GLY A 57 -6.19 -32.89 8.74
C GLY A 57 -6.71 -31.50 8.54
N SER A 58 -6.14 -30.51 9.21
CA SER A 58 -6.45 -29.10 8.95
C SER A 58 -6.02 -28.76 7.53
N THR A 59 -6.98 -28.33 6.72
CA THR A 59 -6.76 -28.01 5.31
C THR A 59 -6.12 -26.65 5.15
N ALA A 60 -5.37 -26.43 4.06
CA ALA A 60 -4.74 -25.16 3.66
C ALA A 60 -5.70 -23.94 3.74
N ARG A 61 -7.01 -24.21 3.79
CA ARG A 61 -8.07 -23.20 3.94
C ARG A 61 -8.21 -22.68 5.37
N GLU A 62 -7.82 -23.46 6.39
CA GLU A 62 -7.82 -23.05 7.80
C GLU A 62 -6.57 -22.28 8.16
N LEU A 63 -5.42 -22.56 7.54
CA LEU A 63 -4.19 -21.78 7.68
C LEU A 63 -4.33 -20.37 7.10
N LYS A 64 -5.10 -20.19 6.01
CA LYS A 64 -5.47 -18.85 5.49
C LYS A 64 -6.36 -18.05 6.46
N ARG A 65 -7.12 -18.69 7.35
CA ARG A 65 -7.98 -18.00 8.33
C ARG A 65 -7.24 -17.47 9.55
N ALA A 66 -6.12 -18.06 9.92
CA ALA A 66 -5.34 -17.61 11.09
C ALA A 66 -4.47 -16.37 10.80
N SER A 67 -4.16 -16.08 9.54
CA SER A 67 -3.32 -14.93 9.12
C SER A 67 -4.08 -13.61 8.89
N THR A 68 -5.41 -13.64 8.94
CA THR A 68 -6.24 -12.41 8.82
C THR A 68 -7.13 -12.30 10.05
N ALA A 69 -6.59 -11.78 11.15
CA ALA A 69 -7.40 -11.25 12.22
C ALA A 69 -8.23 -10.10 11.63
N ARG A 70 -9.48 -10.41 11.29
CA ARG A 70 -10.47 -9.43 10.87
C ARG A 70 -10.68 -8.48 12.03
N PRO A 71 -10.65 -7.15 11.82
CA PRO A 71 -11.05 -6.22 12.88
C PRO A 71 -12.47 -6.59 13.36
N PRO A 72 -12.78 -6.35 14.64
CA PRO A 72 -14.11 -6.62 15.16
C PRO A 72 -15.16 -5.93 14.29
N PRO A 73 -16.35 -6.52 14.15
CA PRO A 73 -17.39 -5.97 13.28
C PRO A 73 -17.72 -4.55 13.71
N ALA A 74 -17.49 -3.61 12.82
CA ALA A 74 -17.98 -2.25 12.96
C ALA A 74 -19.48 -2.32 13.24
N TYR A 75 -19.95 -1.53 14.21
CA TYR A 75 -21.36 -1.38 14.54
C TYR A 75 -22.13 -1.09 13.25
N ARG A 76 -22.88 -2.08 12.76
CA ARG A 76 -23.85 -1.86 11.70
C ARG A 76 -25.01 -1.09 12.29
N LEU A 77 -25.11 0.17 11.98
CA LEU A 77 -26.37 0.90 12.12
C LEU A 77 -27.42 0.12 11.29
N ARG A 78 -28.42 -0.45 11.97
CA ARG A 78 -29.55 -1.10 11.30
C ARG A 78 -30.35 0.00 10.61
N GLY A 79 -30.14 0.18 9.30
CA GLY A 79 -30.97 1.04 8.47
C GLY A 79 -32.33 0.42 8.26
N ALA A 80 -33.36 1.20 8.52
CA ALA A 80 -34.71 0.96 7.97
C ALA A 80 -34.64 1.10 6.44
N ALA A 81 -35.38 0.26 5.73
CA ALA A 81 -35.55 0.38 4.28
C ALA A 81 -36.15 1.76 3.96
N HIS A 82 -35.38 2.59 3.27
CA HIS A 82 -35.81 3.87 2.75
C HIS A 82 -35.60 3.96 1.25
N ASP A 83 -36.51 4.67 0.59
CA ASP A 83 -36.61 4.87 -0.83
C ASP A 83 -35.29 5.29 -1.50
N ASP A 84 -35.03 4.73 -2.67
CA ASP A 84 -33.81 4.87 -3.50
C ASP A 84 -33.46 6.35 -3.86
N ALA A 85 -34.41 7.28 -3.73
CA ALA A 85 -34.25 8.68 -4.09
C ALA A 85 -33.36 9.48 -3.12
N SER A 86 -33.31 9.14 -1.83
CA SER A 86 -32.51 9.88 -0.85
C SER A 86 -31.01 9.50 -0.90
N ALA A 87 -30.70 8.29 -1.35
CA ALA A 87 -29.32 7.80 -1.47
C ALA A 87 -28.52 8.47 -2.60
N SER A 88 -29.20 9.23 -3.48
CA SER A 88 -28.58 9.98 -4.59
C SER A 88 -28.45 11.48 -4.32
N ALA A 89 -28.98 11.99 -3.21
CA ALA A 89 -28.93 13.41 -2.89
C ALA A 89 -27.50 13.84 -2.53
N VAL A 90 -27.14 15.05 -2.98
CA VAL A 90 -25.88 15.73 -2.65
C VAL A 90 -26.22 17.04 -1.96
N LEU A 91 -25.58 17.29 -0.81
CA LEU A 91 -25.71 18.55 -0.08
C LEU A 91 -24.38 19.29 -0.08
N SER A 92 -24.46 20.60 -0.20
CA SER A 92 -23.33 21.53 -0.11
C SER A 92 -23.56 22.55 1.01
N PRO A 93 -22.54 23.18 1.57
CA PRO A 93 -22.72 24.29 2.50
C PRO A 93 -23.62 25.36 1.89
N GLY A 94 -24.65 25.77 2.63
CA GLY A 94 -25.69 26.69 2.17
C GLY A 94 -27.02 26.03 1.81
N ASP A 95 -27.05 24.72 1.63
CA ASP A 95 -28.32 23.98 1.50
C ASP A 95 -29.01 23.90 2.88
N ALA A 96 -30.33 24.06 2.91
CA ALA A 96 -31.10 24.15 4.17
C ALA A 96 -30.90 22.93 5.10
N GLU A 97 -30.64 21.76 4.55
CA GLU A 97 -30.47 20.51 5.31
C GLU A 97 -29.02 20.17 5.63
N TYR A 98 -28.03 20.97 5.13
CA TYR A 98 -26.62 20.63 5.21
C TYR A 98 -26.16 20.44 6.66
N ASP A 99 -26.34 21.44 7.52
CA ASP A 99 -25.84 21.40 8.90
C ASP A 99 -26.50 20.27 9.71
N ALA A 100 -27.80 20.06 9.53
CA ALA A 100 -28.52 18.97 10.17
C ALA A 100 -28.02 17.60 9.67
N CYS A 101 -27.69 17.46 8.39
CA CYS A 101 -27.12 16.25 7.82
C CYS A 101 -25.72 16.00 8.35
N VAL A 102 -24.86 17.02 8.40
CA VAL A 102 -23.50 16.91 8.97
C VAL A 102 -23.56 16.45 10.42
N ALA A 103 -24.36 17.09 11.24
CA ALA A 103 -24.49 16.75 12.66
C ALA A 103 -24.98 15.31 12.90
N ARG A 104 -25.90 14.81 12.06
CA ARG A 104 -26.50 13.49 12.19
C ARG A 104 -25.67 12.38 11.57
N ALA A 105 -25.17 12.57 10.33
CA ALA A 105 -24.62 11.51 9.50
C ALA A 105 -23.10 11.60 9.31
N TYR A 106 -22.48 12.73 9.63
CA TYR A 106 -21.04 12.97 9.46
C TYR A 106 -20.35 13.45 10.76
N PRO A 107 -20.65 12.86 11.91
CA PRO A 107 -20.01 13.24 13.15
C PRO A 107 -18.49 13.03 13.05
N GLY A 108 -17.72 13.98 13.59
CA GLY A 108 -16.26 13.96 13.50
C GLY A 108 -15.69 14.63 12.23
N PHE A 109 -16.52 15.02 11.25
CA PHE A 109 -16.07 15.89 10.17
C PHE A 109 -16.11 17.35 10.62
N HIS A 110 -15.00 18.05 10.45
CA HIS A 110 -14.86 19.45 10.79
C HIS A 110 -14.00 20.18 9.76
N VAL A 111 -14.39 21.38 9.39
CA VAL A 111 -13.62 22.26 8.53
C VAL A 111 -13.29 23.53 9.29
N ASP A 112 -12.01 23.86 9.41
CA ASP A 112 -11.58 25.16 9.94
C ASP A 112 -11.97 26.28 8.99
N PRO A 113 -12.26 27.48 9.49
CA PRO A 113 -12.40 28.64 8.65
C PRO A 113 -11.16 28.83 7.74
N PRO A 114 -11.34 29.32 6.52
CA PRO A 114 -10.21 29.65 5.66
C PRO A 114 -9.21 30.56 6.38
N ARG A 115 -7.91 30.26 6.25
CA ARG A 115 -6.84 31.05 6.89
C ARG A 115 -6.90 31.06 8.42
N ALA A 116 -7.40 29.97 9.03
CA ALA A 116 -7.38 29.80 10.47
C ALA A 116 -5.96 29.72 11.07
N LEU A 117 -4.96 29.46 10.25
CA LEU A 117 -3.54 29.52 10.62
C LEU A 117 -2.95 30.90 10.31
N PRO A 118 -1.86 31.32 10.99
CA PRO A 118 -1.18 32.59 10.69
C PRO A 118 -0.67 32.65 9.25
N ASP A 119 -0.72 33.82 8.64
CA ASP A 119 -0.21 34.06 7.28
C ASP A 119 1.28 33.68 7.12
N ALA A 120 2.08 33.86 8.18
CA ALA A 120 3.48 33.42 8.21
C ALA A 120 3.63 31.90 8.04
N THR A 121 2.71 31.11 8.62
CA THR A 121 2.66 29.66 8.44
C THR A 121 2.32 29.30 7.00
N HIS A 122 1.31 29.95 6.42
CA HIS A 122 0.93 29.74 5.03
C HIS A 122 2.08 30.08 4.07
N ALA A 123 2.77 31.21 4.28
CA ALA A 123 3.92 31.62 3.48
C ALA A 123 5.09 30.62 3.58
N ALA A 124 5.41 30.16 4.79
CA ALA A 124 6.47 29.17 5.02
C ALA A 124 6.16 27.83 4.32
N VAL A 125 4.91 27.33 4.45
CA VAL A 125 4.47 26.10 3.79
C VAL A 125 4.51 26.25 2.27
N THR A 126 4.05 27.37 1.72
CA THR A 126 4.13 27.67 0.28
C THR A 126 5.58 27.60 -0.23
N ALA A 127 6.51 28.24 0.48
CA ALA A 127 7.93 28.21 0.12
C ALA A 127 8.52 26.79 0.22
N ALA A 128 8.11 26.00 1.22
CA ALA A 128 8.53 24.62 1.39
C ALA A 128 8.05 23.74 0.23
N LEU A 129 6.77 23.81 -0.13
CA LEU A 129 6.16 23.05 -1.22
C LEU A 129 6.79 23.40 -2.58
N LYS A 130 7.07 24.69 -2.80
CA LYS A 130 7.80 25.12 -4.00
C LYS A 130 9.18 24.48 -4.07
N ARG A 131 9.98 24.52 -2.98
CA ARG A 131 11.30 23.89 -2.95
C ARG A 131 11.23 22.39 -3.16
N MET A 132 10.23 21.72 -2.58
CA MET A 132 10.02 20.28 -2.79
C MET A 132 9.74 19.97 -4.27
N THR A 133 8.98 20.82 -4.95
CA THR A 133 8.71 20.69 -6.39
C THR A 133 9.99 20.91 -7.20
N ASP A 134 10.73 21.99 -6.92
CA ASP A 134 11.97 22.34 -7.63
C ASP A 134 13.07 21.26 -7.43
N THR A 135 13.10 20.59 -6.28
CA THR A 135 14.02 19.47 -5.98
C THR A 135 13.59 18.15 -6.62
N GLY A 136 12.33 18.04 -7.09
CA GLY A 136 11.80 16.84 -7.72
C GLY A 136 11.39 15.75 -6.75
N TYR A 137 10.98 16.09 -5.53
CA TYR A 137 10.46 15.13 -4.55
C TYR A 137 9.13 14.51 -4.97
N PHE A 138 8.30 15.25 -5.70
CA PHE A 138 7.01 14.76 -6.17
C PHE A 138 7.18 13.81 -7.36
N HIS A 139 6.55 12.65 -7.30
CA HIS A 139 6.50 11.70 -8.39
C HIS A 139 5.17 10.94 -8.42
N ARG A 140 4.80 10.44 -9.59
CA ARG A 140 3.64 9.57 -9.76
C ARG A 140 3.99 8.14 -9.39
N ASP A 141 3.05 7.47 -8.74
CA ASP A 141 3.12 6.03 -8.54
C ASP A 141 2.46 5.28 -9.70
N VAL A 142 2.86 4.04 -9.87
CA VAL A 142 2.15 3.08 -10.70
C VAL A 142 1.55 2.03 -9.78
N LEU A 143 0.22 2.03 -9.69
CA LEU A 143 -0.54 1.21 -8.77
C LEU A 143 -1.10 -0.04 -9.45
N ALA A 144 -1.13 -1.14 -8.70
CA ALA A 144 -1.83 -2.35 -9.11
C ALA A 144 -3.19 -2.43 -8.39
N ALA A 145 -4.27 -2.25 -9.15
CA ALA A 145 -5.65 -2.36 -8.68
C ALA A 145 -6.34 -3.55 -9.35
N GLY A 146 -6.49 -4.65 -8.63
CA GLY A 146 -6.98 -5.91 -9.21
C GLY A 146 -6.06 -6.43 -10.30
N LYS A 147 -6.56 -6.52 -11.54
CA LYS A 147 -5.78 -6.91 -12.73
C LYS A 147 -5.19 -5.72 -13.49
N SER A 148 -5.56 -4.50 -13.12
CA SER A 148 -5.11 -3.28 -13.80
C SER A 148 -3.88 -2.72 -13.12
N VAL A 149 -2.93 -2.24 -13.93
CA VAL A 149 -1.75 -1.49 -13.50
C VAL A 149 -1.81 -0.14 -14.21
N SER A 150 -1.87 0.96 -13.43
CA SER A 150 -2.02 2.31 -13.99
C SER A 150 -1.27 3.34 -13.17
N PRO A 151 -0.76 4.41 -13.79
CA PRO A 151 -0.19 5.53 -13.06
C PRO A 151 -1.29 6.26 -12.27
N THR A 152 -0.89 6.89 -11.17
CA THR A 152 -1.77 7.77 -10.40
C THR A 152 -1.88 9.13 -11.08
N PHE A 153 -3.05 9.76 -10.95
CA PHE A 153 -3.20 11.17 -11.30
C PHE A 153 -2.36 12.06 -10.35
N VAL A 154 -2.41 11.73 -9.06
CA VAL A 154 -1.71 12.46 -8.00
C VAL A 154 -0.22 12.14 -8.00
N GLN A 155 0.61 13.17 -7.89
CA GLN A 155 2.02 13.05 -7.51
C GLN A 155 2.14 13.22 -5.99
N ARG A 156 3.07 12.52 -5.36
CA ARG A 156 3.16 12.53 -3.89
C ARG A 156 4.59 12.47 -3.37
N VAL A 157 4.74 12.84 -2.10
CA VAL A 157 5.90 12.56 -1.25
C VAL A 157 5.39 12.25 0.16
N LEU A 158 6.02 11.32 0.86
CA LEU A 158 5.75 11.02 2.26
C LEU A 158 6.86 11.59 3.14
N VAL A 159 6.48 12.32 4.17
CA VAL A 159 7.37 12.87 5.21
C VAL A 159 6.86 12.37 6.56
N GLY A 160 7.74 12.12 7.53
CA GLY A 160 7.27 11.62 8.83
C GLY A 160 8.39 11.32 9.80
N ASP A 161 8.04 10.70 10.90
CA ASP A 161 8.97 10.22 11.91
C ASP A 161 9.93 9.20 11.31
N ARG A 162 11.10 9.11 11.92
CA ARG A 162 12.20 8.25 11.48
C ARG A 162 11.76 6.79 11.38
N GLY A 163 12.03 6.18 10.24
CA GLY A 163 11.72 4.78 9.99
C GLY A 163 10.28 4.47 9.64
N MET A 164 9.40 5.48 9.56
CA MET A 164 8.01 5.29 9.18
C MET A 164 7.84 4.97 7.70
N THR A 165 6.91 4.08 7.41
CA THR A 165 6.38 3.84 6.07
C THR A 165 4.85 3.90 6.10
N TYR A 166 4.25 3.98 4.92
CA TYR A 166 2.80 4.00 4.78
C TYR A 166 2.36 3.08 3.63
N HIS A 167 1.30 2.32 3.82
CA HIS A 167 0.74 1.47 2.78
C HIS A 167 -0.34 2.18 2.00
N TYR A 168 -0.11 2.29 0.69
CA TYR A 168 -1.04 2.90 -0.25
C TYR A 168 -1.32 1.96 -1.41
N GLN A 169 -2.52 1.38 -1.48
CA GLN A 169 -2.97 0.50 -2.57
C GLN A 169 -1.94 -0.58 -2.98
N LYS A 170 -1.46 -1.36 -2.01
CA LYS A 170 -0.42 -2.39 -2.18
C LYS A 170 0.98 -1.85 -2.54
N LEU A 171 1.23 -0.58 -2.38
CA LEU A 171 2.54 0.03 -2.46
C LEU A 171 2.97 0.50 -1.07
N ARG A 172 4.16 0.11 -0.64
CA ARG A 172 4.80 0.69 0.56
C ARG A 172 5.50 1.97 0.17
N ILE A 173 5.17 3.06 0.86
CA ILE A 173 5.76 4.37 0.68
C ILE A 173 6.68 4.64 1.86
N PHE A 174 7.87 5.15 1.60
CA PHE A 174 8.93 5.39 2.57
C PHE A 174 8.96 6.87 2.96
N ALA A 175 8.88 7.17 4.26
CA ALA A 175 8.87 8.55 4.73
C ALA A 175 10.28 9.15 4.71
N HIS A 176 10.41 10.35 4.19
CA HIS A 176 11.58 11.19 4.47
C HIS A 176 11.50 11.66 5.92
N PRO A 177 12.54 11.42 6.74
CA PRO A 177 12.55 11.89 8.12
C PRO A 177 12.51 13.42 8.19
N TRP A 178 11.75 13.95 9.14
CA TRP A 178 11.68 15.38 9.43
C TRP A 178 12.42 15.80 10.70
N ASP A 179 13.21 14.88 11.26
CA ASP A 179 14.02 15.12 12.46
C ASP A 179 15.13 16.15 12.23
N ASP A 180 15.53 16.83 13.28
CA ASP A 180 16.43 17.98 13.24
C ASP A 180 17.83 17.66 12.70
N ASP A 181 18.32 16.45 12.87
CA ASP A 181 19.63 15.99 12.36
C ASP A 181 19.63 15.65 10.85
N VAL A 182 18.44 15.38 10.27
CA VAL A 182 18.28 15.07 8.83
C VAL A 182 17.69 16.25 8.07
N ALA A 183 16.90 17.08 8.76
CA ALA A 183 16.23 18.26 8.20
C ALA A 183 16.67 19.52 8.98
N PRO A 184 17.74 20.20 8.57
CA PRO A 184 18.25 21.39 9.26
C PRO A 184 17.24 22.55 9.24
N PRO A 185 17.45 23.60 10.04
CA PRO A 185 16.58 24.77 10.05
C PRO A 185 16.29 25.30 8.64
N GLY A 186 15.01 25.54 8.36
CA GLY A 186 14.56 25.99 7.05
C GLY A 186 14.42 24.89 5.99
N HIS A 187 14.73 23.62 6.29
CA HIS A 187 14.46 22.52 5.37
C HIS A 187 12.95 22.33 5.17
N PRO A 188 12.45 22.02 3.95
CA PRO A 188 11.02 21.84 3.70
C PRO A 188 10.32 20.87 4.65
N PHE A 189 10.97 19.75 4.98
CA PHE A 189 10.38 18.72 5.85
C PHE A 189 10.22 19.22 7.30
N ARG A 190 11.13 20.05 7.79
CA ARG A 190 11.01 20.67 9.11
C ARG A 190 9.87 21.67 9.18
N ILE A 191 9.61 22.41 8.08
CA ILE A 191 8.46 23.30 7.98
C ILE A 191 7.15 22.49 8.02
N LEU A 192 7.11 21.34 7.32
CA LEU A 192 5.96 20.44 7.37
C LEU A 192 5.78 19.81 8.76
N ARG A 193 6.86 19.55 9.51
CA ARG A 193 6.78 19.11 10.91
C ARG A 193 6.16 20.18 11.80
N ALA A 194 6.56 21.45 11.65
CA ALA A 194 5.96 22.56 12.40
C ALA A 194 4.47 22.73 12.08
N LEU A 195 4.07 22.60 10.80
CA LEU A 195 2.66 22.54 10.43
C LEU A 195 1.96 21.35 11.10
N ASN A 196 2.58 20.17 11.09
CA ASN A 196 2.05 18.96 11.73
C ASN A 196 1.77 19.17 13.23
N GLU A 197 2.70 19.76 13.95
CA GLU A 197 2.56 20.09 15.38
C GLU A 197 1.39 21.07 15.61
N THR A 198 1.29 22.11 14.78
CA THR A 198 0.15 23.05 14.85
C THR A 198 -1.19 22.34 14.62
N LEU A 199 -1.25 21.42 13.67
CA LEU A 199 -2.49 20.67 13.38
C LEU A 199 -2.81 19.65 14.46
N ILE A 200 -1.82 19.09 15.17
CA ILE A 200 -2.04 18.25 16.37
C ILE A 200 -2.73 19.06 17.45
N ASP A 201 -2.20 20.24 17.79
CA ASP A 201 -2.77 21.10 18.84
C ASP A 201 -4.21 21.52 18.50
N ARG A 202 -4.48 21.85 17.25
CA ARG A 202 -5.83 22.22 16.80
C ARG A 202 -6.79 21.01 16.82
N ALA A 203 -6.33 19.84 16.39
CA ALA A 203 -7.12 18.61 16.46
C ALA A 203 -7.45 18.28 17.92
N GLU A 204 -6.48 18.38 18.83
CA GLU A 204 -6.70 18.14 20.26
C GLU A 204 -7.72 19.13 20.84
N ALA A 205 -7.61 20.42 20.52
CA ALA A 205 -8.56 21.44 20.95
C ALA A 205 -9.98 21.14 20.43
N TYR A 206 -10.12 20.76 19.16
CA TYR A 206 -11.40 20.37 18.58
C TYR A 206 -11.99 19.14 19.29
N LEU A 207 -11.17 18.09 19.50
CA LEU A 207 -11.60 16.85 20.12
C LEU A 207 -12.08 17.04 21.58
N ARG A 208 -11.41 17.93 22.34
CA ARG A 208 -11.80 18.31 23.70
C ARG A 208 -13.11 19.10 23.74
N ALA A 209 -13.29 20.01 22.79
CA ALA A 209 -14.50 20.82 22.68
C ALA A 209 -15.72 20.02 22.18
N ASN A 210 -15.47 18.90 21.47
CA ASN A 210 -16.50 18.07 20.85
C ASN A 210 -16.38 16.59 21.30
N PRO A 211 -16.67 16.28 22.58
CA PRO A 211 -16.62 14.89 23.06
C PRO A 211 -17.67 14.04 22.33
N ASP A 212 -17.31 12.80 22.01
CA ASP A 212 -18.25 11.83 21.45
C ASP A 212 -18.39 10.62 22.38
N PRO A 213 -19.41 10.58 23.23
CA PRO A 213 -19.58 9.49 24.17
C PRO A 213 -19.87 8.13 23.52
N ARG A 214 -20.23 8.10 22.23
CA ARG A 214 -20.44 6.85 21.46
C ARG A 214 -19.12 6.16 21.14
N VAL A 215 -18.01 6.94 21.14
CA VAL A 215 -16.67 6.45 20.74
C VAL A 215 -15.72 6.63 21.92
N GLY A 216 -15.59 5.61 22.76
CA GLY A 216 -14.58 5.54 23.83
C GLY A 216 -14.86 6.34 25.10
N GLY A 217 -16.00 7.04 25.21
CA GLY A 217 -16.38 7.84 26.38
C GLY A 217 -16.04 9.33 26.25
N ALA A 218 -16.49 10.14 27.22
CA ALA A 218 -16.43 11.61 27.16
C ALA A 218 -15.00 12.17 27.05
N ASP A 219 -14.01 11.52 27.69
CA ASP A 219 -12.62 11.98 27.71
C ASP A 219 -11.75 11.35 26.60
N PHE A 220 -12.34 10.50 25.76
CA PHE A 220 -11.60 9.81 24.72
C PHE A 220 -11.34 10.72 23.52
N LEU A 221 -10.08 11.12 23.33
CA LEU A 221 -9.66 11.92 22.19
C LEU A 221 -9.34 11.08 20.95
N GLY A 222 -8.96 9.81 21.13
CA GLY A 222 -8.39 8.98 20.09
C GLY A 222 -6.94 9.38 19.71
N PRO A 223 -6.23 8.55 18.93
CA PRO A 223 -4.92 8.90 18.43
C PRO A 223 -5.00 10.11 17.49
N HIS A 224 -4.28 11.18 17.79
CA HIS A 224 -4.23 12.43 17.00
C HIS A 224 -2.83 13.02 16.88
N ARG A 225 -1.79 12.36 17.44
CA ARG A 225 -0.40 12.74 17.26
C ARG A 225 0.10 12.13 15.95
N TYR A 226 0.03 12.91 14.89
CA TYR A 226 0.39 12.46 13.55
C TYR A 226 1.88 12.18 13.45
N ASN A 227 2.24 11.02 12.93
CA ASN A 227 3.62 10.55 12.75
C ASN A 227 4.03 10.45 11.27
N VAL A 228 3.08 10.63 10.34
CA VAL A 228 3.36 10.73 8.90
C VAL A 228 2.46 11.77 8.24
N THR A 229 3.00 12.39 7.20
CA THR A 229 2.29 13.35 6.36
C THR A 229 2.50 12.98 4.89
N LEU A 230 1.41 12.65 4.21
CA LEU A 230 1.40 12.46 2.77
C LEU A 230 1.13 13.79 2.09
N VAL A 231 2.12 14.33 1.41
CA VAL A 231 1.97 15.56 0.63
C VAL A 231 1.67 15.20 -0.81
N ASN A 232 0.55 15.68 -1.31
CA ASN A 232 0.07 15.43 -2.66
C ASN A 232 0.17 16.70 -3.51
N LEU A 233 0.59 16.52 -4.75
CA LEU A 233 0.54 17.52 -5.81
C LEU A 233 -0.45 17.04 -6.87
N MET A 234 -1.44 17.85 -7.15
CA MET A 234 -2.50 17.58 -8.12
C MET A 234 -2.50 18.71 -9.16
N GLU A 235 -2.28 18.34 -10.40
CA GLU A 235 -2.42 19.27 -11.52
C GLU A 235 -3.90 19.36 -11.94
N PRO A 236 -4.37 20.47 -12.52
CA PRO A 236 -5.70 20.51 -13.14
C PRO A 236 -5.77 19.54 -14.34
N ALA A 237 -6.97 19.10 -14.66
CA ALA A 237 -7.21 18.11 -15.72
C ALA A 237 -6.56 18.48 -17.06
N GLU A 238 -6.58 19.76 -17.41
CA GLU A 238 -6.00 20.31 -18.62
C GLU A 238 -4.48 20.11 -18.74
N ARG A 239 -3.78 19.99 -17.61
CA ARG A 239 -2.32 19.76 -17.56
C ARG A 239 -1.96 18.26 -17.48
N CYS A 240 -2.94 17.36 -17.42
CA CYS A 240 -2.73 15.93 -17.22
C CYS A 240 -3.35 15.09 -18.33
N VAL A 241 -2.97 15.34 -19.58
CA VAL A 241 -3.49 14.63 -20.77
C VAL A 241 -3.17 13.13 -20.77
N ASP A 242 -2.06 12.71 -20.18
CA ASP A 242 -1.61 11.31 -20.19
C ASP A 242 -2.29 10.43 -19.14
N VAL A 243 -2.88 11.05 -18.12
CA VAL A 243 -3.58 10.34 -17.03
C VAL A 243 -4.90 11.05 -16.78
N PRO A 244 -5.94 10.73 -17.57
CA PRO A 244 -7.23 11.42 -17.48
C PRO A 244 -7.88 11.19 -16.12
N LEU A 245 -8.58 12.21 -15.65
CA LEU A 245 -9.45 12.12 -14.48
C LEU A 245 -10.59 11.13 -14.75
N LYS A 246 -11.16 10.62 -13.68
CA LYS A 246 -12.32 9.74 -13.74
C LYS A 246 -13.55 10.50 -13.27
N PRO A 247 -14.65 10.50 -14.05
CA PRO A 247 -15.88 11.11 -13.58
C PRO A 247 -16.36 10.41 -12.29
N GLU A 248 -16.83 11.19 -11.34
CA GLU A 248 -17.55 10.67 -10.19
C GLU A 248 -18.98 10.29 -10.68
N GLY A 249 -19.16 9.01 -11.03
CA GLY A 249 -20.36 8.56 -11.75
C GLY A 249 -21.56 8.26 -10.86
N ARG A 250 -21.40 8.22 -9.53
CA ARG A 250 -22.48 7.84 -8.62
C ARG A 250 -23.41 9.01 -8.29
N TYR A 251 -22.86 10.16 -8.05
CA TYR A 251 -23.59 11.36 -7.61
C TYR A 251 -23.50 12.51 -8.62
N GLY A 252 -22.75 12.37 -9.70
CA GLY A 252 -22.60 13.40 -10.70
C GLY A 252 -21.86 14.65 -10.24
N MET A 253 -20.95 14.51 -9.27
CA MET A 253 -20.23 15.65 -8.67
C MET A 253 -19.08 16.20 -9.52
N GLY A 254 -18.86 15.72 -10.73
CA GLY A 254 -17.76 16.09 -11.61
C GLY A 254 -16.63 15.07 -11.60
N ASP A 255 -15.43 15.50 -11.97
CA ASP A 255 -14.27 14.62 -12.08
C ASP A 255 -13.53 14.48 -10.75
N ALA A 256 -13.10 13.25 -10.44
CA ALA A 256 -12.34 12.95 -9.23
C ALA A 256 -10.84 12.79 -9.53
N SER A 257 -10.00 13.56 -8.84
CA SER A 257 -8.56 13.35 -8.80
C SER A 257 -8.17 12.19 -7.89
N VAL A 258 -8.95 11.95 -6.84
CA VAL A 258 -8.86 10.78 -5.97
C VAL A 258 -10.27 10.21 -5.80
N SER A 259 -10.47 8.97 -6.27
CA SER A 259 -11.77 8.30 -6.18
C SER A 259 -12.15 7.93 -4.74
N TRP A 260 -13.41 7.57 -4.53
CA TRP A 260 -13.95 7.15 -3.23
C TRP A 260 -13.11 6.10 -2.51
N HIS A 261 -12.66 6.41 -1.30
CA HIS A 261 -11.87 5.52 -0.46
C HIS A 261 -11.97 5.89 1.02
N SER A 262 -11.51 4.99 1.87
CA SER A 262 -11.08 5.27 3.25
C SER A 262 -9.56 5.17 3.30
N ASP A 263 -8.91 5.94 4.15
CA ASP A 263 -7.47 5.82 4.38
C ASP A 263 -7.13 4.48 5.04
N SER A 264 -6.04 3.85 4.60
CA SER A 264 -5.56 2.56 5.10
C SER A 264 -4.38 2.73 6.06
N SER A 265 -4.00 1.65 6.76
CA SER A 265 -2.80 1.59 7.61
C SER A 265 -2.73 2.65 8.71
N LEU A 266 -3.87 3.07 9.23
CA LEU A 266 -3.99 4.00 10.34
C LEU A 266 -4.24 3.29 11.67
N GLN A 267 -3.86 3.93 12.76
CA GLN A 267 -4.31 3.51 14.08
C GLN A 267 -5.84 3.62 14.17
N ASN A 268 -6.44 2.64 14.83
CA ASN A 268 -7.89 2.62 14.98
C ASN A 268 -8.39 3.87 15.73
N LEU A 269 -9.49 4.45 15.27
CA LEU A 269 -10.11 5.66 15.83
C LEU A 269 -9.18 6.89 15.80
N SER A 270 -8.17 6.91 14.92
CA SER A 270 -7.28 8.05 14.78
C SER A 270 -7.94 9.18 13.99
N THR A 271 -7.56 10.40 14.35
CA THR A 271 -7.94 11.60 13.58
C THR A 271 -6.99 11.76 12.39
N VAL A 272 -7.53 12.22 11.27
CA VAL A 272 -6.79 12.65 10.08
C VAL A 272 -6.99 14.15 9.92
N ALA A 273 -5.92 14.91 9.68
CA ALA A 273 -6.00 16.33 9.34
C ALA A 273 -5.49 16.54 7.90
N VAL A 274 -6.16 17.40 7.16
CA VAL A 274 -5.76 17.75 5.81
C VAL A 274 -5.66 19.26 5.67
N TYR A 275 -4.45 19.75 5.42
CA TYR A 275 -4.21 21.12 5.02
C TYR A 275 -4.14 21.20 3.49
N HIS A 276 -4.70 22.24 2.91
CA HIS A 276 -4.85 22.42 1.47
C HIS A 276 -4.43 23.81 1.04
N GLN A 277 -3.76 23.90 -0.12
CA GLN A 277 -3.49 25.18 -0.78
C GLN A 277 -3.46 25.04 -2.31
N CYS A 278 -3.89 26.10 -2.99
CA CYS A 278 -3.88 26.20 -4.43
C CYS A 278 -2.68 26.99 -4.96
N GLU A 279 -2.42 26.88 -6.26
CA GLU A 279 -1.45 27.71 -6.97
C GLU A 279 -1.72 29.21 -6.72
N GLY A 280 -0.66 30.00 -6.60
CA GLY A 280 -0.75 31.39 -6.14
C GLY A 280 -0.54 31.57 -4.63
N GLY A 281 -0.45 30.48 -3.88
CA GLY A 281 -0.16 30.49 -2.45
C GLY A 281 -1.15 31.36 -1.67
N ILE A 282 -0.64 32.28 -0.83
CA ILE A 282 -1.45 33.12 0.04
C ILE A 282 -2.41 34.08 -0.72
N GLU A 283 -2.09 34.38 -1.96
CA GLU A 283 -2.90 35.27 -2.82
C GLU A 283 -4.00 34.48 -3.59
N SER A 284 -3.97 33.14 -3.55
CA SER A 284 -4.92 32.33 -4.29
C SER A 284 -6.35 32.55 -3.79
N ARG A 285 -7.27 32.77 -4.74
CA ARG A 285 -8.72 32.87 -4.53
C ARG A 285 -9.46 31.64 -5.07
N ASP A 286 -8.73 30.58 -5.46
CA ASP A 286 -9.34 29.39 -6.03
C ASP A 286 -10.12 28.61 -4.97
N ASP A 287 -11.40 28.39 -5.24
CA ASP A 287 -12.35 27.58 -4.45
C ASP A 287 -12.93 26.41 -5.26
N SER A 288 -12.34 26.13 -6.43
CA SER A 288 -12.83 25.11 -7.35
C SER A 288 -12.66 23.67 -6.83
N TRP A 289 -11.71 23.44 -5.93
CA TRP A 289 -11.48 22.12 -5.34
C TRP A 289 -12.52 21.77 -4.27
N HIS A 290 -12.93 20.50 -4.23
CA HIS A 290 -13.90 20.01 -3.23
C HIS A 290 -13.44 18.67 -2.64
N VAL A 291 -13.82 18.42 -1.40
CA VAL A 291 -13.88 17.07 -0.84
C VAL A 291 -15.31 16.59 -0.89
N ALA A 292 -15.51 15.41 -1.46
CA ALA A 292 -16.80 14.72 -1.41
C ALA A 292 -16.77 13.68 -0.30
N LEU A 293 -17.85 13.60 0.47
CA LEU A 293 -18.02 12.65 1.58
C LEU A 293 -19.28 11.84 1.38
N ARG A 294 -19.23 10.55 1.76
CA ARG A 294 -20.42 9.71 1.82
C ARG A 294 -20.38 8.79 3.03
N ALA A 295 -21.47 8.66 3.72
CA ALA A 295 -21.62 7.67 4.78
C ALA A 295 -21.73 6.26 4.17
N LEU A 296 -21.27 5.25 4.91
CA LEU A 296 -21.37 3.84 4.50
C LEU A 296 -22.71 3.21 4.93
N ASP A 297 -23.63 4.00 5.46
CA ASP A 297 -24.98 3.57 5.82
C ASP A 297 -25.90 3.33 4.60
N GLY A 298 -25.52 3.89 3.44
CA GLY A 298 -26.24 3.72 2.18
C GLY A 298 -27.52 4.55 2.02
N VAL A 299 -27.87 5.39 3.02
CA VAL A 299 -29.11 6.17 3.03
C VAL A 299 -28.89 7.67 3.21
N SER A 300 -27.82 8.08 3.85
CA SER A 300 -27.52 9.51 4.07
C SER A 300 -27.09 10.19 2.77
N PRO A 301 -27.54 11.45 2.53
CA PRO A 301 -27.06 12.27 1.41
C PRO A 301 -25.53 12.36 1.41
N ALA A 302 -24.91 12.38 0.25
CA ALA A 302 -23.50 12.68 0.12
C ALA A 302 -23.25 14.18 0.30
N LEU A 303 -22.04 14.55 0.72
CA LEU A 303 -21.65 15.95 0.86
C LEU A 303 -20.63 16.34 -0.23
N ARG A 304 -20.78 17.55 -0.76
CA ARG A 304 -19.80 18.21 -1.62
C ARG A 304 -19.33 19.48 -0.93
N VAL A 305 -18.15 19.43 -0.31
CA VAL A 305 -17.62 20.50 0.54
C VAL A 305 -16.52 21.25 -0.21
N PRO A 306 -16.65 22.57 -0.44
CA PRO A 306 -15.62 23.36 -1.08
C PRO A 306 -14.36 23.45 -0.22
N LEU A 307 -13.22 23.49 -0.87
CA LEU A 307 -11.91 23.61 -0.27
C LEU A 307 -11.25 24.92 -0.75
N PRO A 308 -11.57 26.06 -0.17
CA PRO A 308 -10.86 27.30 -0.48
C PRO A 308 -9.38 27.17 -0.09
N SER A 309 -8.50 27.84 -0.82
CA SER A 309 -7.05 27.80 -0.54
C SER A 309 -6.76 28.14 0.93
N HIS A 310 -5.85 27.38 1.55
CA HIS A 310 -5.49 27.45 2.98
C HIS A 310 -6.58 26.94 3.96
N ALA A 311 -7.55 26.20 3.46
CA ALA A 311 -8.47 25.49 4.33
C ALA A 311 -7.81 24.27 4.97
N THR A 312 -8.29 23.94 6.17
CA THR A 312 -7.94 22.71 6.89
C THR A 312 -9.22 21.98 7.25
N TYR A 313 -9.24 20.66 7.09
CA TYR A 313 -10.36 19.85 7.59
C TYR A 313 -9.85 18.63 8.34
N TYR A 314 -10.71 18.11 9.21
CA TYR A 314 -10.44 16.96 10.07
C TYR A 314 -11.47 15.87 9.87
N MET A 315 -11.02 14.63 9.94
CA MET A 315 -11.83 13.42 10.00
C MET A 315 -11.47 12.72 11.31
N ALA A 316 -12.30 12.94 12.34
CA ALA A 316 -12.00 12.56 13.71
C ALA A 316 -12.52 11.16 14.06
N ARG A 317 -11.77 10.43 14.89
CA ARG A 317 -12.17 9.16 15.52
C ARG A 317 -12.59 8.10 14.50
N ASP A 318 -13.83 7.62 14.56
CA ASP A 318 -14.38 6.56 13.71
C ASP A 318 -14.82 7.03 12.31
N PHE A 319 -14.63 8.33 12.00
CA PHE A 319 -15.05 8.89 10.71
C PHE A 319 -14.48 8.10 9.52
N ASN A 320 -13.18 7.83 9.53
CA ASN A 320 -12.53 7.10 8.44
C ASN A 320 -13.03 5.65 8.29
N ALA A 321 -13.56 5.03 9.34
CA ALA A 321 -14.13 3.69 9.31
C ALA A 321 -15.57 3.66 8.78
N ASN A 322 -16.33 4.74 8.98
CA ASN A 322 -17.75 4.81 8.67
C ASN A 322 -18.07 5.62 7.41
N HIS A 323 -17.08 6.28 6.81
CA HIS A 323 -17.27 7.13 5.64
C HIS A 323 -16.20 6.86 4.57
N HIS A 324 -16.58 7.13 3.32
CA HIS A 324 -15.62 7.31 2.24
C HIS A 324 -15.51 8.79 1.90
N HIS A 325 -14.33 9.16 1.44
CA HIS A 325 -14.09 10.48 0.86
C HIS A 325 -13.49 10.37 -0.54
N ALA A 326 -13.70 11.41 -1.35
CA ALA A 326 -13.11 11.59 -2.67
C ALA A 326 -12.64 13.03 -2.81
N VAL A 327 -11.65 13.29 -3.66
CA VAL A 327 -11.20 14.64 -3.99
C VAL A 327 -11.64 14.97 -5.39
N LEU A 328 -12.53 15.93 -5.52
CA LEU A 328 -13.00 16.44 -6.82
C LEU A 328 -12.00 17.44 -7.36
N ALA A 329 -11.73 17.38 -8.66
CA ALA A 329 -10.73 18.20 -9.31
C ALA A 329 -11.18 19.65 -9.41
N GLY A 330 -10.23 20.55 -9.20
CA GLY A 330 -10.36 21.98 -9.46
C GLY A 330 -9.61 22.43 -10.70
N ASN A 331 -9.56 23.75 -10.91
CA ASN A 331 -9.08 24.39 -12.11
C ASN A 331 -7.61 24.83 -12.04
N THR A 332 -7.00 24.82 -10.86
CA THR A 332 -5.62 25.21 -10.65
C THR A 332 -4.81 24.09 -10.01
N ARG A 333 -3.48 24.20 -10.01
CA ARG A 333 -2.62 23.27 -9.27
C ARG A 333 -2.93 23.34 -7.78
N ARG A 334 -3.03 22.17 -7.15
CA ARG A 334 -3.32 22.02 -5.73
C ARG A 334 -2.23 21.21 -5.03
N PHE A 335 -1.85 21.68 -3.85
CA PHE A 335 -1.15 20.87 -2.86
C PHE A 335 -2.07 20.51 -1.71
N SER A 336 -1.90 19.31 -1.15
CA SER A 336 -2.49 18.95 0.13
C SER A 336 -1.49 18.18 0.97
N SER A 337 -1.43 18.48 2.25
CA SER A 337 -0.72 17.66 3.22
C SER A 337 -1.74 16.93 4.10
N THR A 338 -1.71 15.61 4.05
CA THR A 338 -2.62 14.75 4.82
C THR A 338 -1.84 14.12 5.95
N HIS A 339 -2.15 14.55 7.17
CA HIS A 339 -1.47 14.18 8.42
C HIS A 339 -2.19 13.00 9.06
N ARG A 340 -1.44 11.94 9.38
CA ARG A 340 -2.00 10.65 9.80
C ARG A 340 -1.24 10.06 10.97
N VAL A 341 -1.94 9.23 11.76
CA VAL A 341 -1.33 8.36 12.77
C VAL A 341 -1.23 6.96 12.17
N ALA A 342 -0.09 6.65 11.57
CA ALA A 342 0.18 5.33 11.02
C ALA A 342 0.56 4.34 12.12
N VAL A 343 0.34 3.04 11.85
CA VAL A 343 0.58 1.94 12.81
C VAL A 343 2.07 1.68 12.94
N VAL A 344 2.66 1.96 14.11
CA VAL A 344 4.11 1.79 14.37
C VAL A 344 4.52 0.32 14.56
N GLU A 345 3.59 -0.55 14.95
CA GLU A 345 3.85 -1.95 15.27
C GLU A 345 4.15 -2.81 14.04
N ARG A 346 3.86 -2.33 12.83
CA ARG A 346 4.02 -3.10 11.57
C ARG A 346 4.55 -2.30 10.39
N ASP A 347 4.57 -0.98 10.47
CA ASP A 347 4.88 -0.10 9.34
C ASP A 347 6.17 0.72 9.56
N THR A 348 7.07 0.21 10.42
CA THR A 348 8.35 0.85 10.73
C THR A 348 9.55 -0.03 10.41
N PHE A 349 10.71 0.62 10.15
CA PHE A 349 11.99 -0.08 9.99
C PHE A 349 12.35 -0.92 11.22
N GLU A 350 12.11 -0.40 12.42
CA GLU A 350 12.39 -1.11 13.67
C GLU A 350 11.56 -2.38 13.85
N TYR A 351 10.32 -2.38 13.36
CA TYR A 351 9.50 -3.58 13.34
C TYR A 351 10.11 -4.66 12.44
N ILE A 352 10.43 -4.33 11.18
CA ILE A 352 10.93 -5.34 10.24
C ILE A 352 12.34 -5.79 10.61
N LYS A 353 13.17 -4.91 11.14
CA LYS A 353 14.51 -5.23 11.66
C LYS A 353 14.43 -6.29 12.76
N ARG A 354 13.60 -6.09 13.77
CA ARG A 354 13.39 -7.10 14.84
C ARG A 354 12.91 -8.44 14.30
N ARG A 355 12.07 -8.43 13.27
CA ARG A 355 11.65 -9.67 12.61
C ARG A 355 12.80 -10.37 11.89
N CYS A 356 13.65 -9.61 11.21
CA CYS A 356 14.88 -10.14 10.61
C CYS A 356 15.80 -10.77 11.66
N GLU A 357 16.06 -10.08 12.77
CA GLU A 357 16.88 -10.60 13.87
C GLU A 357 16.33 -11.92 14.41
N GLY A 358 15.01 -12.00 14.62
CA GLY A 358 14.33 -13.24 15.01
C GLY A 358 14.47 -14.38 14.00
N ALA A 359 14.35 -14.08 12.70
CA ALA A 359 14.52 -15.06 11.64
C ALA A 359 15.98 -15.52 11.50
N LEU A 360 16.94 -14.60 11.60
CA LEU A 360 18.36 -14.91 11.52
C LEU A 360 18.84 -15.78 12.70
N ALA A 361 18.25 -15.63 13.87
CA ALA A 361 18.52 -16.49 15.02
C ALA A 361 18.14 -17.96 14.80
N LEU A 362 17.34 -18.27 13.77
CA LEU A 362 16.97 -19.64 13.40
C LEU A 362 18.01 -20.33 12.50
N LEU A 363 18.90 -19.58 11.86
CA LEU A 363 19.85 -20.10 10.87
C LEU A 363 20.79 -21.19 11.40
N PRO A 364 21.36 -21.13 12.62
CA PRO A 364 22.19 -22.18 13.18
C PRO A 364 21.46 -23.53 13.24
N ARG A 365 20.15 -23.53 13.56
CA ARG A 365 19.33 -24.74 13.62
C ARG A 365 19.15 -25.35 12.23
N LEU A 366 18.86 -24.52 11.22
CA LEU A 366 18.72 -24.98 9.83
C LEU A 366 20.04 -25.53 9.29
N LYS A 367 21.16 -24.91 9.64
CA LYS A 367 22.51 -25.39 9.30
C LYS A 367 22.80 -26.76 9.94
N ALA A 368 22.58 -26.90 11.24
CA ALA A 368 22.74 -28.18 11.94
C ALA A 368 21.86 -29.29 11.36
N ALA A 369 20.59 -28.98 11.08
CA ALA A 369 19.70 -29.89 10.36
C ALA A 369 20.22 -30.24 8.97
N ALA A 370 20.84 -29.30 8.25
CA ALA A 370 21.49 -29.54 6.97
C ALA A 370 22.74 -30.41 7.05
N GLU A 371 23.47 -30.39 8.14
CA GLU A 371 24.69 -31.16 8.38
C GLU A 371 24.42 -32.58 8.95
N GLY A 372 23.17 -32.87 9.31
CA GLY A 372 22.80 -34.16 9.91
C GLY A 372 23.22 -34.28 11.38
N ALA A 373 23.58 -33.19 12.00
CA ALA A 373 23.87 -33.16 13.42
C ALA A 373 22.60 -33.47 14.22
N ARG A 374 22.57 -34.56 14.93
CA ARG A 374 21.54 -34.80 15.95
C ARG A 374 21.70 -33.71 17.00
N GLY A 375 20.63 -32.92 17.19
CA GLY A 375 20.72 -31.72 18.04
C GLY A 375 21.32 -32.03 19.40
N THR A 376 22.53 -31.54 19.64
CA THR A 376 23.01 -31.32 20.99
C THR A 376 22.15 -30.20 21.54
N GLU A 377 21.32 -30.51 22.51
CA GLU A 377 20.57 -29.55 23.30
C GLU A 377 21.56 -28.59 24.01
N THR A 378 21.96 -27.52 23.36
CA THR A 378 22.47 -26.38 24.09
C THR A 378 21.27 -25.61 24.61
N ALA A 379 20.95 -25.88 25.88
CA ALA A 379 20.02 -25.10 26.67
C ALA A 379 20.44 -23.64 26.67
N ALA A 380 19.83 -22.82 25.79
CA ALA A 380 19.81 -21.38 25.95
C ALA A 380 18.69 -21.08 26.95
N ASN A 381 19.08 -20.66 28.13
CA ASN A 381 18.23 -20.24 29.24
C ASN A 381 17.17 -19.22 28.80
N GLY A 382 15.93 -19.48 29.15
CA GLY A 382 14.91 -18.46 29.37
C GLY A 382 13.62 -18.60 28.56
N ALA A 383 12.58 -19.04 29.26
CA ALA A 383 11.14 -18.88 29.03
C ALA A 383 10.41 -19.89 28.12
N SER A 384 9.68 -20.79 28.81
CA SER A 384 8.32 -21.27 28.50
C SER A 384 8.03 -21.91 27.14
N SER A 385 8.57 -23.07 26.89
CA SER A 385 7.95 -24.31 26.40
C SER A 385 9.05 -25.35 26.13
N ASN A 386 8.98 -26.49 26.81
CA ASN A 386 10.06 -27.52 26.86
C ASN A 386 10.21 -28.36 25.57
N ARG A 387 9.70 -27.94 24.42
CA ARG A 387 9.84 -28.69 23.17
C ARG A 387 10.63 -27.88 22.14
N PRO A 388 11.72 -28.44 21.59
CA PRO A 388 12.41 -27.78 20.47
C PRO A 388 11.49 -27.64 19.27
N ALA A 389 11.48 -26.47 18.63
CA ALA A 389 10.66 -26.23 17.44
C ALA A 389 11.02 -27.21 16.32
N SER A 390 10.01 -27.75 15.65
CA SER A 390 10.20 -28.66 14.51
C SER A 390 10.81 -27.92 13.30
N LEU A 391 11.34 -28.68 12.34
CA LEU A 391 11.84 -28.08 11.08
C LEU A 391 10.74 -27.29 10.36
N ALA A 392 9.48 -27.78 10.41
CA ALA A 392 8.33 -27.09 9.82
C ALA A 392 8.06 -25.73 10.49
N GLU A 393 8.08 -25.67 11.83
CA GLU A 393 7.89 -24.42 12.59
C GLU A 393 9.04 -23.42 12.36
N THR A 394 10.27 -23.93 12.27
CA THR A 394 11.45 -23.11 11.97
C THR A 394 11.37 -22.53 10.55
N LEU A 395 10.95 -23.34 9.56
CA LEU A 395 10.73 -22.89 8.20
C LEU A 395 9.60 -21.87 8.10
N GLN A 396 8.50 -22.07 8.83
CA GLN A 396 7.38 -21.13 8.83
C GLN A 396 7.83 -19.74 9.32
N ALA A 397 8.51 -19.69 10.47
CA ALA A 397 8.97 -18.42 11.05
C ALA A 397 9.97 -17.70 10.15
N LEU A 398 10.93 -18.43 9.56
CA LEU A 398 11.87 -17.88 8.58
C LEU A 398 11.14 -17.37 7.33
N GLY A 399 10.24 -18.19 6.77
CA GLY A 399 9.61 -17.92 5.49
C GLY A 399 8.62 -16.76 5.50
N GLU A 400 7.90 -16.58 6.62
CA GLU A 400 7.01 -15.43 6.78
C GLU A 400 7.81 -14.11 6.77
N THR A 401 8.95 -14.07 7.48
CA THR A 401 9.81 -12.89 7.51
C THR A 401 10.51 -12.67 6.17
N HIS A 402 11.09 -13.71 5.57
CA HIS A 402 11.71 -13.67 4.26
C HIS A 402 10.77 -13.06 3.21
N ARG A 403 9.54 -13.57 3.12
CA ARG A 403 8.52 -13.10 2.18
C ARG A 403 8.15 -11.64 2.43
N GLU A 404 7.99 -11.22 3.69
CA GLU A 404 7.67 -9.84 4.03
C GLU A 404 8.81 -8.90 3.63
N VAL A 405 10.05 -9.25 3.97
CA VAL A 405 11.24 -8.45 3.63
C VAL A 405 11.38 -8.30 2.11
N GLU A 406 11.28 -9.40 1.35
CA GLU A 406 11.43 -9.37 -0.10
C GLU A 406 10.34 -8.51 -0.75
N PHE A 407 9.05 -8.79 -0.47
CA PHE A 407 7.95 -8.25 -1.27
C PHE A 407 7.29 -7.01 -0.68
N GLN A 408 7.45 -6.75 0.63
CA GLN A 408 6.85 -5.56 1.25
C GLN A 408 7.86 -4.45 1.52
N TRP A 409 9.17 -4.74 1.47
CA TRP A 409 10.22 -3.76 1.75
C TRP A 409 11.17 -3.59 0.57
N ILE A 410 12.01 -4.57 0.25
CA ILE A 410 13.09 -4.41 -0.73
C ILE A 410 12.53 -4.16 -2.13
N ARG A 411 11.65 -5.05 -2.62
CA ARG A 411 11.06 -4.89 -3.96
C ARG A 411 10.18 -3.65 -4.06
N MET A 412 9.47 -3.26 -2.99
CA MET A 412 8.66 -2.04 -2.98
C MET A 412 9.51 -0.77 -3.03
N PHE A 413 10.68 -0.75 -2.38
CA PHE A 413 11.60 0.36 -2.47
C PHE A 413 12.12 0.56 -3.91
N TRP A 414 12.61 -0.50 -4.51
CA TRP A 414 13.18 -0.46 -5.86
C TRP A 414 12.15 -0.37 -6.99
N LEU A 415 10.88 -0.67 -6.70
CA LEU A 415 9.78 -0.48 -7.63
C LEU A 415 9.56 1.01 -7.98
N GLN A 416 9.98 1.92 -7.09
CA GLN A 416 9.80 3.36 -7.22
C GLN A 416 10.94 4.07 -7.98
N GLY A 417 11.96 3.33 -8.42
CA GLY A 417 12.98 3.82 -9.34
C GLY A 417 14.25 4.40 -8.69
N THR A 418 15.21 4.77 -9.54
CA THR A 418 16.52 5.30 -9.11
C THR A 418 16.42 6.69 -8.49
N ARG A 419 15.47 7.55 -8.95
CA ARG A 419 15.22 8.86 -8.34
C ARG A 419 14.80 8.70 -6.89
N HIS A 420 13.89 7.77 -6.62
CA HIS A 420 13.46 7.47 -5.25
C HIS A 420 14.64 7.06 -4.36
N ALA A 421 15.45 6.10 -4.83
CA ALA A 421 16.64 5.66 -4.10
C ALA A 421 17.64 6.80 -3.84
N ARG A 422 17.86 7.70 -4.82
CA ARG A 422 18.75 8.86 -4.68
C ARG A 422 18.21 9.87 -3.66
N LEU A 423 16.90 10.17 -3.68
CA LEU A 423 16.28 11.07 -2.71
C LEU A 423 16.25 10.51 -1.29
N HIS A 424 16.37 9.20 -1.14
CA HIS A 424 16.43 8.48 0.13
C HIS A 424 17.82 7.97 0.51
N ALA A 425 18.88 8.44 -0.19
CA ALA A 425 20.25 7.92 -0.04
C ALA A 425 20.79 8.01 1.39
N GLU A 426 20.49 9.08 2.12
CA GLU A 426 21.02 9.31 3.48
C GLU A 426 20.34 8.46 4.54
N TYR A 427 19.08 8.09 4.32
CA TYR A 427 18.32 7.38 5.35
C TYR A 427 17.90 5.96 4.94
N TRP A 428 17.09 5.81 3.87
CA TRP A 428 16.47 4.52 3.53
C TRP A 428 17.36 3.60 2.72
N THR A 429 18.19 4.12 1.82
CA THR A 429 19.03 3.27 0.97
C THR A 429 19.94 2.36 1.80
N PRO A 430 20.67 2.84 2.83
CA PRO A 430 21.47 1.97 3.69
C PRO A 430 20.64 0.94 4.46
N ARG A 431 19.42 1.32 4.89
CA ARG A 431 18.51 0.42 5.63
C ARG A 431 17.93 -0.68 4.76
N VAL A 432 17.63 -0.35 3.51
CA VAL A 432 17.18 -1.35 2.53
C VAL A 432 18.32 -2.30 2.16
N GLU A 433 19.56 -1.84 2.16
CA GLU A 433 20.74 -2.69 2.01
C GLU A 433 20.94 -3.62 3.22
N GLU A 434 20.73 -3.14 4.45
CA GLU A 434 20.70 -3.99 5.66
C GLU A 434 19.62 -5.08 5.56
N LEU A 435 18.42 -4.71 5.13
CA LEU A 435 17.34 -5.69 4.89
C LEU A 435 17.69 -6.68 3.76
N THR A 436 18.41 -6.24 2.73
CA THR A 436 18.86 -7.12 1.64
C THR A 436 19.87 -8.15 2.15
N GLN A 437 20.81 -7.76 3.02
CA GLN A 437 21.76 -8.69 3.64
C GLN A 437 21.04 -9.71 4.53
N ALA A 438 20.04 -9.27 5.31
CA ALA A 438 19.23 -10.19 6.11
C ALA A 438 18.43 -11.16 5.23
N TRP A 439 17.88 -10.68 4.10
CA TRP A 439 17.17 -11.49 3.12
C TRP A 439 18.10 -12.54 2.47
N ASP A 440 19.30 -12.17 2.05
CA ASP A 440 20.30 -13.10 1.51
C ASP A 440 20.64 -14.22 2.49
N ALA A 441 20.80 -13.88 3.76
CA ALA A 441 21.04 -14.86 4.82
C ALA A 441 19.83 -15.80 5.01
N MET A 442 18.59 -15.30 4.92
CA MET A 442 17.38 -16.13 4.97
C MET A 442 17.26 -17.05 3.74
N GLU A 443 17.67 -16.61 2.56
CA GLU A 443 17.76 -17.45 1.35
C GLU A 443 18.73 -18.63 1.57
N LEU A 444 19.87 -18.37 2.22
CA LEU A 444 20.81 -19.44 2.61
C LEU A 444 20.16 -20.41 3.61
N GLY A 445 19.34 -19.91 4.53
CA GLY A 445 18.54 -20.74 5.43
C GLY A 445 17.61 -21.70 4.70
N TYR A 446 16.91 -21.24 3.66
CA TYR A 446 16.12 -22.10 2.78
C TYR A 446 16.98 -23.18 2.11
N ARG A 447 18.16 -22.83 1.60
CA ARG A 447 19.09 -23.79 0.99
C ARG A 447 19.49 -24.88 1.98
N TRP A 448 19.77 -24.56 3.23
CA TRP A 448 20.07 -25.54 4.28
C TRP A 448 18.86 -26.43 4.57
N ALA A 449 17.67 -25.85 4.70
CA ALA A 449 16.45 -26.61 4.92
C ALA A 449 16.16 -27.59 3.76
N LEU A 450 16.31 -27.17 2.52
CA LEU A 450 16.19 -28.04 1.35
C LEU A 450 17.23 -29.18 1.38
N GLY A 451 18.45 -28.91 1.83
CA GLY A 451 19.49 -29.92 2.05
C GLY A 451 19.10 -30.95 3.09
N ALA A 452 18.50 -30.52 4.21
CA ALA A 452 17.97 -31.41 5.25
C ALA A 452 16.83 -32.29 4.73
N LEU A 453 15.86 -31.67 4.03
CA LEU A 453 14.72 -32.38 3.42
C LEU A 453 15.16 -33.40 2.38
N ARG A 454 16.15 -33.07 1.55
CA ARG A 454 16.72 -34.02 0.56
C ARG A 454 17.28 -35.26 1.23
N ARG A 455 18.08 -35.12 2.31
CA ARG A 455 18.63 -36.28 3.04
C ARG A 455 17.53 -37.09 3.73
N ALA A 456 16.61 -36.39 4.36
CA ALA A 456 15.49 -37.06 5.03
C ALA A 456 14.53 -37.79 4.07
N ALA A 457 14.54 -37.46 2.80
CA ALA A 457 13.75 -38.16 1.79
C ALA A 457 14.14 -39.66 1.65
N GLU A 458 15.41 -39.99 1.92
CA GLU A 458 15.91 -41.38 1.88
C GLU A 458 15.60 -42.14 3.18
N THR A 459 15.67 -41.45 4.30
CA THR A 459 15.57 -42.08 5.64
C THR A 459 14.17 -42.01 6.24
N GLY A 460 13.36 -41.06 5.84
CA GLY A 460 12.04 -40.82 6.42
C GLY A 460 12.10 -40.20 7.84
N ASP A 461 13.24 -39.59 8.22
CA ASP A 461 13.47 -39.11 9.59
C ASP A 461 12.82 -37.75 9.90
N VAL A 462 12.31 -37.06 8.89
CA VAL A 462 11.63 -35.74 9.02
C VAL A 462 10.13 -35.91 8.79
N GLU A 463 9.32 -35.19 9.54
CA GLU A 463 7.88 -35.16 9.37
C GLU A 463 7.48 -34.66 7.96
N LEU A 464 6.48 -35.32 7.36
CA LEU A 464 5.97 -34.89 6.03
C LEU A 464 5.50 -33.43 6.01
N ARG A 465 5.04 -32.91 7.16
CA ARG A 465 4.64 -31.52 7.35
C ARG A 465 5.77 -30.53 6.99
N ALA A 466 7.05 -30.91 7.16
CA ALA A 466 8.16 -30.02 6.79
C ALA A 466 8.29 -29.84 5.27
N TYR A 467 8.01 -30.89 4.48
CA TYR A 467 7.94 -30.78 3.01
C TYR A 467 6.75 -29.96 2.57
N ASP A 468 5.58 -30.19 3.19
CA ASP A 468 4.37 -29.42 2.88
C ASP A 468 4.56 -27.93 3.20
N MET A 469 5.22 -27.61 4.33
CA MET A 469 5.54 -26.24 4.71
C MET A 469 6.53 -25.58 3.74
N ALA A 470 7.61 -26.27 3.37
CA ALA A 470 8.58 -25.77 2.39
C ALA A 470 7.93 -25.51 1.03
N ALA A 471 7.10 -26.46 0.55
CA ALA A 471 6.38 -26.31 -0.71
C ALA A 471 5.38 -25.15 -0.68
N TYR A 472 4.66 -24.99 0.43
CA TYR A 472 3.72 -23.88 0.62
C TYR A 472 4.45 -22.52 0.57
N LEU A 473 5.52 -22.35 1.36
CA LEU A 473 6.25 -21.08 1.45
C LEU A 473 6.93 -20.71 0.13
N LEU A 474 7.59 -21.68 -0.53
CA LEU A 474 8.24 -21.44 -1.82
C LEU A 474 7.23 -21.25 -2.97
N GLY A 475 6.05 -21.86 -2.86
CA GLY A 475 4.93 -21.62 -3.76
C GLY A 475 4.42 -20.18 -3.67
N GLU A 476 4.20 -19.68 -2.44
CA GLU A 476 3.81 -18.27 -2.20
C GLU A 476 4.89 -17.29 -2.74
N VAL A 477 6.17 -17.60 -2.55
CA VAL A 477 7.29 -16.80 -3.10
C VAL A 477 7.27 -16.82 -4.62
N ALA A 478 7.04 -17.97 -5.25
CA ALA A 478 6.98 -18.08 -6.71
C ALA A 478 5.83 -17.23 -7.30
N GLU A 479 4.63 -17.31 -6.71
CA GLU A 479 3.47 -16.52 -7.13
C GLU A 479 3.76 -15.01 -7.00
N LEU A 480 4.33 -14.58 -5.87
CA LEU A 480 4.66 -13.19 -5.63
C LEU A 480 5.77 -12.67 -6.55
N ARG A 481 6.77 -13.49 -6.90
CA ARG A 481 7.81 -13.13 -7.89
C ARG A 481 7.19 -12.94 -9.27
N GLU A 482 6.27 -13.81 -9.68
CA GLU A 482 5.54 -13.68 -10.94
C GLU A 482 4.64 -12.44 -10.96
N GLU A 483 3.90 -12.17 -9.87
CA GLU A 483 3.07 -10.96 -9.74
C GLU A 483 3.93 -9.68 -9.80
N HIS A 484 5.07 -9.66 -9.11
CA HIS A 484 5.99 -8.54 -9.12
C HIS A 484 6.60 -8.31 -10.51
N ALA A 485 7.01 -9.36 -11.22
CA ALA A 485 7.53 -9.27 -12.57
C ALA A 485 6.50 -8.66 -13.53
N LYS A 486 5.26 -9.17 -13.52
CA LYS A 486 4.14 -8.61 -14.31
C LYS A 486 3.88 -7.13 -14.00
N ARG A 487 3.99 -6.75 -12.73
CA ARG A 487 3.83 -5.37 -12.32
C ARG A 487 4.97 -4.49 -12.83
N SER A 488 6.22 -4.89 -12.60
CA SER A 488 7.41 -4.09 -12.94
C SER A 488 7.64 -3.95 -14.45
N GLU A 489 7.13 -4.88 -15.25
CA GLU A 489 7.22 -4.87 -16.72
C GLU A 489 5.99 -4.23 -17.39
N SER A 490 5.06 -3.68 -16.60
CA SER A 490 3.85 -3.06 -17.14
C SER A 490 4.15 -1.84 -18.01
N GLY A 491 3.48 -1.75 -19.17
CA GLY A 491 3.53 -0.58 -20.05
C GLY A 491 3.08 0.73 -19.39
N ALA A 492 2.38 0.67 -18.26
CA ALA A 492 2.01 1.85 -17.48
C ALA A 492 3.21 2.67 -17.00
N TYR A 493 4.38 2.05 -16.84
CA TYR A 493 5.62 2.75 -16.49
C TYR A 493 6.18 3.62 -17.62
N ALA A 494 5.72 3.45 -18.86
CA ALA A 494 6.09 4.34 -19.96
C ALA A 494 5.60 5.78 -19.74
N LEU A 495 4.53 5.96 -18.93
CA LEU A 495 3.92 7.24 -18.59
C LEU A 495 4.59 7.98 -17.41
N VAL A 496 5.64 7.40 -16.83
CA VAL A 496 6.44 8.05 -15.79
C VAL A 496 7.89 8.23 -16.27
N PRO A 497 8.63 9.23 -15.70
CA PRO A 497 10.04 9.45 -16.03
C PRO A 497 10.87 8.17 -15.87
N GLU A 498 11.91 8.02 -16.66
CA GLU A 498 12.74 6.80 -16.68
C GLU A 498 13.33 6.48 -15.30
N ASP A 499 13.83 7.48 -14.60
CA ASP A 499 14.40 7.32 -13.27
C ASP A 499 13.36 7.06 -12.15
N CYS A 500 12.06 7.08 -12.46
CA CYS A 500 10.94 6.66 -11.61
C CYS A 500 10.44 5.24 -11.95
N ARG A 501 11.05 4.57 -12.93
CA ARG A 501 10.65 3.20 -13.32
C ARG A 501 11.30 2.17 -12.41
N PRO A 502 10.71 0.97 -12.30
CA PRO A 502 11.25 -0.11 -11.48
C PRO A 502 12.71 -0.42 -11.77
N VAL A 503 13.48 -0.59 -10.70
CA VAL A 503 14.87 -1.02 -10.79
C VAL A 503 14.97 -2.46 -10.30
N ARG A 504 15.55 -3.31 -11.14
CA ARG A 504 15.91 -4.65 -10.73
C ARG A 504 17.24 -4.58 -9.97
N LYS A 505 17.20 -4.85 -8.66
CA LYS A 505 18.43 -4.91 -7.86
C LYS A 505 19.28 -6.10 -8.31
N PRO A 506 20.60 -5.91 -8.53
CA PRO A 506 21.51 -6.99 -8.90
C PRO A 506 21.50 -8.17 -7.91
N ALA A 507 21.32 -7.90 -6.62
CA ALA A 507 21.21 -8.92 -5.58
C ALA A 507 20.06 -9.93 -5.80
N PHE A 508 19.01 -9.57 -6.55
CA PHE A 508 17.95 -10.50 -6.90
C PHE A 508 18.23 -11.34 -8.14
N ALA A 509 19.22 -10.97 -8.94
CA ALA A 509 19.39 -11.58 -10.24
C ALA A 509 20.32 -12.81 -10.22
N ASP A 510 21.49 -12.68 -9.63
CA ASP A 510 22.58 -13.63 -9.92
C ASP A 510 23.22 -14.24 -8.66
N ALA A 511 23.01 -13.70 -7.48
CA ALA A 511 23.65 -14.14 -6.24
C ALA A 511 22.73 -14.89 -5.26
N SER A 512 21.40 -14.92 -5.51
CA SER A 512 20.47 -15.59 -4.63
C SER A 512 20.73 -17.11 -4.56
N PRO A 513 20.79 -17.72 -3.37
CA PRO A 513 20.88 -19.17 -3.21
C PRO A 513 19.68 -19.94 -3.77
N LEU A 514 18.52 -19.29 -3.91
CA LEU A 514 17.34 -19.83 -4.57
C LEU A 514 17.22 -19.31 -6.01
N PRO A 515 16.87 -20.17 -6.98
CA PRO A 515 16.63 -19.72 -8.34
C PRO A 515 15.40 -18.81 -8.42
N GLU A 516 15.40 -17.85 -9.34
CA GLU A 516 14.24 -16.97 -9.59
C GLU A 516 13.00 -17.81 -9.96
N ASN A 517 13.16 -18.82 -10.80
CA ASN A 517 12.11 -19.78 -11.12
C ASN A 517 12.11 -20.94 -10.12
N LEU A 518 11.15 -20.94 -9.20
CA LEU A 518 11.02 -21.99 -8.17
C LEU A 518 10.23 -23.23 -8.61
N LYS A 519 9.63 -23.27 -9.79
CA LYS A 519 8.86 -24.42 -10.28
C LYS A 519 9.63 -25.73 -10.25
N PRO A 520 10.92 -25.80 -10.67
CA PRO A 520 11.71 -27.04 -10.57
C PRO A 520 11.98 -27.46 -9.13
N VAL A 521 12.14 -26.49 -8.21
CA VAL A 521 12.35 -26.76 -6.78
C VAL A 521 11.10 -27.36 -6.17
N LEU A 522 9.92 -26.82 -6.50
CA LEU A 522 8.62 -27.32 -6.02
C LEU A 522 8.36 -28.76 -6.50
N ALA A 523 8.61 -29.06 -7.76
CA ALA A 523 8.49 -30.42 -8.30
C ALA A 523 9.45 -31.40 -7.61
N THR A 524 10.67 -30.96 -7.29
CA THR A 524 11.66 -31.73 -6.55
C THR A 524 11.21 -32.01 -5.11
N LEU A 525 10.65 -31.00 -4.42
CA LEU A 525 10.11 -31.17 -3.06
C LEU A 525 8.97 -32.17 -3.01
N GLU A 526 8.08 -32.17 -3.99
CA GLU A 526 7.01 -33.17 -4.11
C GLU A 526 7.56 -34.58 -4.29
N ALA A 527 8.56 -34.74 -5.13
CA ALA A 527 9.23 -36.03 -5.32
C ALA A 527 9.91 -36.52 -4.03
N TRP A 528 10.59 -35.65 -3.29
CA TRP A 528 11.19 -35.99 -1.98
C TRP A 528 10.15 -36.34 -0.94
N ARG A 529 9.07 -35.61 -0.82
CA ARG A 529 7.94 -35.88 0.06
C ARG A 529 7.38 -37.28 -0.16
N ASN A 530 7.13 -37.64 -1.44
CA ASN A 530 6.59 -38.95 -1.81
C ASN A 530 7.58 -40.08 -1.50
N ARG A 531 8.89 -39.83 -1.62
CA ARG A 531 9.94 -40.79 -1.24
C ARG A 531 9.99 -40.99 0.27
N ALA A 532 9.95 -39.87 1.04
CA ALA A 532 9.92 -39.92 2.50
C ALA A 532 8.68 -40.65 3.04
N ALA A 533 7.52 -40.47 2.43
CA ALA A 533 6.29 -41.18 2.79
C ALA A 533 6.46 -42.72 2.66
N ARG A 534 6.98 -43.15 1.48
CA ARG A 534 7.27 -44.59 1.26
C ARG A 534 8.34 -45.16 2.21
N ALA A 535 9.34 -44.38 2.59
CA ALA A 535 10.36 -44.77 3.54
C ALA A 535 9.77 -44.98 4.95
N ARG A 536 8.85 -44.11 5.37
CA ARG A 536 8.12 -44.24 6.67
C ARG A 536 7.20 -45.45 6.70
N GLU A 537 6.46 -45.72 5.63
CA GLU A 537 5.60 -46.90 5.50
C GLU A 537 6.41 -48.19 5.64
N ARG A 538 7.58 -48.31 4.97
CA ARG A 538 8.49 -49.45 5.07
C ARG A 538 9.04 -49.65 6.49
N ARG A 539 9.29 -48.57 7.24
CA ARG A 539 9.73 -48.65 8.65
C ARG A 539 8.59 -49.13 9.55
N GLY A 540 7.39 -48.55 9.39
CA GLY A 540 6.21 -48.99 10.16
C GLY A 540 5.82 -50.45 9.90
N ALA A 541 6.08 -50.99 8.70
CA ALA A 541 5.86 -52.39 8.37
C ALA A 541 6.94 -53.33 8.93
N ARG A 542 8.11 -52.84 9.38
CA ARG A 542 9.22 -53.61 9.98
C ARG A 542 9.26 -53.54 11.51
N ALA A 543 8.57 -52.57 12.12
CA ALA A 543 8.38 -52.43 13.56
C ALA A 543 7.09 -53.11 13.99
#